data_acf3000be4a431210db727eb6eb227aa
#
_entry.id   acf3000be4a431210db727eb6eb227aa
#
_cell.length_a   1.000
_cell.length_b   1.000
_cell.length_c   1.000
_cell.angle_alpha   90.00
_cell.angle_beta   90.00
_cell.angle_gamma   90.00
#
_symmetry.space_group_name_H-M   'P 1'
#
loop_
_entity.id
_entity.type
_entity.pdbx_description
1 polymer ?
#
loop_
_entity_poly.entity_id
_entity_poly.type
_entity_poly.pdbx_seq_one_letter_code
_entity_poly.pdbx_strand_id
1 'polypeptide(L)'
;MTTLMFILGIVVFGVGLLVSIAWHELGHLSTAKLFGIRVPQYMVGFGPTIWSRRKGDTEYGIKAIPLGGYIRMIGMFPPDDAGRISARSTSPWRGMIEDARSAAFEELQPGDETRMFYTRKPWKRVIVMFAGPFMNLVLAIALFLTVLMGFGIQQQTTTVASVSPCVIAQSEHRDSCKKSDPASPAAAAGMKNGDRIVSFDGRPTKDWNTLSDLIRDSAGRTVTVVVERGGRDLTLHAKIATNQVAKKDSSGTYVQGQYVKAGFLGFSAATGVVQQGFGDSVTWMTDRVGDAVDSLVALPGKIPALWDAAFGNGPRQPDSPMGIVGAARVTGEIATLDIPASQQLAMFVFVLAGFNLSLFLFNMLPLLPLDGGHIAGALWESLRRNVARVLRRPDPGPFDVAKLMPVAYVVAGIFVCFTVLVLIADVVNPVKIS
;
A
#
# COMPACT_ATOMS: atom_id res chain seq x y z
N MET A 1 -17.39 -17.74 -20.54
CA MET A 1 -15.96 -17.42 -20.49
C MET A 1 -15.65 -16.34 -19.44
N THR A 2 -16.35 -15.24 -19.42
CA THR A 2 -16.16 -14.13 -18.44
C THR A 2 -16.25 -14.55 -16.98
N THR A 3 -17.26 -15.35 -16.58
CA THR A 3 -17.40 -15.81 -15.18
C THR A 3 -16.24 -16.70 -14.73
N LEU A 4 -15.74 -17.57 -15.61
CA LEU A 4 -14.59 -18.42 -15.28
C LEU A 4 -13.31 -17.58 -15.08
N MET A 5 -13.06 -16.60 -15.94
CA MET A 5 -11.92 -15.68 -15.82
C MET A 5 -12.03 -14.83 -14.55
N PHE A 6 -13.22 -14.35 -14.22
CA PHE A 6 -13.47 -13.62 -12.97
C PHE A 6 -13.12 -14.48 -11.74
N ILE A 7 -13.60 -15.72 -11.69
CA ILE A 7 -13.28 -16.65 -10.58
C ILE A 7 -11.77 -16.93 -10.55
N LEU A 8 -11.13 -17.15 -11.70
CA LEU A 8 -9.69 -17.38 -11.78
C LEU A 8 -8.91 -16.19 -11.20
N GLY A 9 -9.31 -14.94 -11.50
CA GLY A 9 -8.71 -13.74 -10.95
C GLY A 9 -8.77 -13.71 -9.42
N ILE A 10 -9.92 -14.04 -8.84
CA ILE A 10 -10.10 -14.14 -7.39
C ILE A 10 -9.18 -15.22 -6.79
N VAL A 11 -9.11 -16.39 -7.43
CA VAL A 11 -8.27 -17.51 -6.95
C VAL A 11 -6.80 -17.13 -6.99
N VAL A 12 -6.33 -16.54 -8.09
CA VAL A 12 -4.93 -16.08 -8.23
C VAL A 12 -4.58 -15.05 -7.14
N PHE A 13 -5.47 -14.09 -6.89
CA PHE A 13 -5.27 -13.12 -5.80
C PHE A 13 -5.23 -13.82 -4.43
N GLY A 14 -6.15 -14.73 -4.16
CA GLY A 14 -6.19 -15.50 -2.92
C GLY A 14 -4.90 -16.29 -2.68
N VAL A 15 -4.36 -16.94 -3.71
CA VAL A 15 -3.06 -17.63 -3.64
C VAL A 15 -1.92 -16.63 -3.40
N GLY A 16 -1.90 -15.50 -4.11
CA GLY A 16 -0.91 -14.44 -3.90
C GLY A 16 -0.94 -13.89 -2.47
N LEU A 17 -2.13 -13.70 -1.91
CA LEU A 17 -2.31 -13.28 -0.52
C LEU A 17 -1.78 -14.31 0.47
N LEU A 18 -2.08 -15.60 0.27
CA LEU A 18 -1.56 -16.68 1.11
C LEU A 18 -0.03 -16.74 1.08
N VAL A 19 0.58 -16.58 -0.11
CA VAL A 19 2.03 -16.50 -0.25
C VAL A 19 2.58 -15.29 0.50
N SER A 20 1.93 -14.12 0.41
CA SER A 20 2.33 -12.89 1.12
C SER A 20 2.29 -13.07 2.64
N ILE A 21 1.27 -13.74 3.16
CA ILE A 21 1.12 -14.07 4.58
C ILE A 21 2.20 -15.07 5.01
N ALA A 22 2.39 -16.15 4.27
CA ALA A 22 3.45 -17.12 4.56
C ALA A 22 4.84 -16.47 4.57
N TRP A 23 5.08 -15.53 3.64
CA TRP A 23 6.32 -14.77 3.55
C TRP A 23 6.53 -13.87 4.77
N HIS A 24 5.47 -13.22 5.25
CA HIS A 24 5.47 -12.44 6.49
C HIS A 24 5.85 -13.31 7.70
N GLU A 25 5.14 -14.42 7.91
CA GLU A 25 5.39 -15.33 9.02
C GLU A 25 6.80 -15.95 8.96
N LEU A 26 7.34 -16.16 7.74
CA LEU A 26 8.71 -16.63 7.54
C LEU A 26 9.75 -15.63 8.06
N GLY A 27 9.48 -14.33 7.97
CA GLY A 27 10.32 -13.27 8.55
C GLY A 27 10.47 -13.44 10.06
N HIS A 28 9.36 -13.56 10.76
CA HIS A 28 9.36 -13.81 12.21
C HIS A 28 10.04 -15.14 12.57
N LEU A 29 9.69 -16.22 11.87
CA LEU A 29 10.24 -17.55 12.11
C LEU A 29 11.76 -17.57 11.99
N SER A 30 12.29 -17.00 10.89
CA SER A 30 13.73 -17.03 10.59
C SER A 30 14.54 -16.29 11.65
N THR A 31 14.10 -15.10 12.04
CA THR A 31 14.77 -14.28 13.05
C THR A 31 14.59 -14.81 14.46
N ALA A 32 13.40 -15.38 14.79
CA ALA A 32 13.19 -16.04 16.07
C ALA A 32 14.16 -17.22 16.25
N LYS A 33 14.28 -18.08 15.24
CA LYS A 33 15.24 -19.20 15.25
C LYS A 33 16.69 -18.74 15.31
N LEU A 34 17.04 -17.69 14.55
CA LEU A 34 18.38 -17.09 14.59
C LEU A 34 18.77 -16.62 16.01
N PHE A 35 17.82 -16.10 16.77
CA PHE A 35 18.04 -15.68 18.15
C PHE A 35 17.80 -16.78 19.19
N GLY A 36 17.60 -18.04 18.76
CA GLY A 36 17.44 -19.19 19.64
C GLY A 36 16.10 -19.21 20.39
N ILE A 37 15.05 -18.58 19.83
CA ILE A 37 13.69 -18.69 20.36
C ILE A 37 13.06 -19.95 19.78
N ARG A 38 12.41 -20.75 20.61
CA ARG A 38 11.66 -21.92 20.13
C ARG A 38 10.33 -21.49 19.54
N VAL A 39 10.07 -21.99 18.33
CA VAL A 39 8.82 -21.76 17.59
C VAL A 39 8.16 -23.11 17.34
N PRO A 40 7.17 -23.53 18.17
CA PRO A 40 6.50 -24.80 18.02
C PRO A 40 5.68 -24.92 16.74
N GLN A 41 5.05 -23.82 16.27
CA GLN A 41 4.17 -23.82 15.12
C GLN A 41 4.44 -22.67 14.16
N TYR A 42 4.37 -23.01 12.88
CA TYR A 42 4.30 -22.10 11.74
C TYR A 42 3.12 -22.53 10.88
N MET A 43 2.06 -21.74 10.86
CA MET A 43 0.80 -22.10 10.21
C MET A 43 0.34 -21.00 9.28
N VAL A 44 -0.09 -21.40 8.07
CA VAL A 44 -0.76 -20.54 7.11
C VAL A 44 -2.25 -20.83 7.13
N GLY A 45 -3.07 -19.84 7.47
CA GLY A 45 -4.51 -20.01 7.69
C GLY A 45 -4.89 -20.22 9.14
N PHE A 46 -6.21 -20.37 9.37
CA PHE A 46 -6.85 -20.65 10.66
C PHE A 46 -7.78 -21.86 10.58
N GLY A 47 -8.30 -22.29 11.72
CA GLY A 47 -9.25 -23.41 11.81
C GLY A 47 -8.58 -24.79 11.80
N PRO A 48 -9.25 -25.85 11.33
CA PRO A 48 -8.70 -27.20 11.31
C PRO A 48 -7.50 -27.31 10.36
N THR A 49 -6.52 -28.14 10.74
CA THR A 49 -5.32 -28.39 9.95
C THR A 49 -5.65 -29.31 8.77
N ILE A 50 -5.38 -28.86 7.54
CA ILE A 50 -5.52 -29.69 6.33
C ILE A 50 -4.28 -30.55 6.15
N TRP A 51 -3.11 -29.95 6.33
CA TRP A 51 -1.84 -30.61 6.19
C TRP A 51 -0.83 -30.01 7.15
N SER A 52 -0.03 -30.87 7.79
CA SER A 52 1.13 -30.41 8.55
C SER A 52 2.27 -31.41 8.51
N ARG A 53 3.48 -30.88 8.72
CA ARG A 53 4.71 -31.69 8.85
C ARG A 53 5.61 -31.08 9.92
N ARG A 54 6.08 -31.92 10.85
CA ARG A 54 7.06 -31.50 11.85
C ARG A 54 8.49 -31.62 11.33
N LYS A 55 9.29 -30.56 11.50
CA LYS A 55 10.71 -30.54 11.21
C LYS A 55 11.45 -29.89 12.38
N GLY A 56 12.19 -30.68 13.14
CA GLY A 56 12.81 -30.24 14.40
C GLY A 56 11.76 -29.83 15.43
N ASP A 57 11.92 -28.67 16.04
CA ASP A 57 11.03 -28.12 17.06
C ASP A 57 9.77 -27.46 16.48
N THR A 58 9.64 -27.35 15.15
CA THR A 58 8.56 -26.61 14.50
C THR A 58 7.67 -27.52 13.67
N GLU A 59 6.36 -27.40 13.86
CA GLU A 59 5.34 -27.93 13.00
C GLU A 59 4.96 -26.88 11.95
N TYR A 60 5.10 -27.23 10.68
CA TYR A 60 4.73 -26.42 9.52
C TYR A 60 3.42 -26.93 8.96
N GLY A 61 2.45 -26.06 8.70
CA GLY A 61 1.17 -26.54 8.19
C GLY A 61 0.33 -25.49 7.50
N ILE A 62 -0.74 -25.99 6.85
CA ILE A 62 -1.77 -25.21 6.19
C ILE A 62 -3.11 -25.56 6.82
N LYS A 63 -3.89 -24.55 7.14
CA LYS A 63 -5.21 -24.66 7.75
C LYS A 63 -6.33 -24.33 6.77
N ALA A 64 -7.55 -24.71 7.09
CA ALA A 64 -8.70 -24.70 6.16
C ALA A 64 -9.19 -23.29 5.80
N ILE A 65 -9.02 -22.31 6.69
CA ILE A 65 -9.49 -20.94 6.47
C ILE A 65 -8.30 -20.09 6.04
N PRO A 66 -8.19 -19.68 4.76
CA PRO A 66 -7.02 -19.01 4.20
C PRO A 66 -6.99 -17.50 4.53
N LEU A 67 -7.39 -17.12 5.74
CA LEU A 67 -7.46 -15.74 6.21
C LEU A 67 -6.41 -15.50 7.28
N GLY A 68 -5.15 -15.25 6.86
CA GLY A 68 -4.06 -14.98 7.77
C GLY A 68 -3.09 -16.14 7.96
N GLY A 69 -2.19 -16.00 8.92
CA GLY A 69 -1.21 -16.99 9.35
C GLY A 69 -0.77 -16.68 10.76
N TYR A 70 0.03 -17.53 11.34
CA TYR A 70 0.67 -17.25 12.62
C TYR A 70 1.91 -18.11 12.85
N ILE A 71 2.86 -17.54 13.57
CA ILE A 71 3.84 -18.36 14.27
C ILE A 71 3.53 -18.36 15.78
N ARG A 72 3.78 -19.47 16.42
CA ARG A 72 3.71 -19.56 17.86
C ARG A 72 5.11 -19.57 18.44
N MET A 73 5.46 -18.51 19.16
CA MET A 73 6.71 -18.39 19.89
C MET A 73 6.46 -18.65 21.37
N ILE A 74 7.33 -19.43 22.02
CA ILE A 74 7.19 -19.66 23.48
C ILE A 74 7.55 -18.40 24.26
N GLY A 75 6.88 -18.18 25.39
CA GLY A 75 7.18 -17.10 26.31
C GLY A 75 7.02 -15.71 25.67
N MET A 76 5.93 -15.46 24.94
CA MET A 76 5.61 -14.13 24.41
C MET A 76 5.42 -13.10 25.52
N PHE A 77 4.87 -13.52 26.66
CA PHE A 77 4.62 -12.68 27.82
C PHE A 77 5.47 -13.15 29.00
N PRO A 78 6.03 -12.23 29.82
CA PRO A 78 6.73 -12.61 31.05
C PRO A 78 5.73 -13.12 32.11
N PRO A 79 6.18 -13.93 33.12
CA PRO A 79 5.39 -14.21 34.30
C PRO A 79 5.02 -12.92 35.05
N ASP A 80 4.10 -13.00 36.01
CA ASP A 80 3.72 -11.83 36.82
C ASP A 80 4.87 -11.37 37.74
N ASP A 81 4.70 -10.22 38.41
CA ASP A 81 5.71 -9.64 39.28
C ASP A 81 6.05 -10.56 40.49
N ALA A 82 5.24 -11.58 40.78
CA ALA A 82 5.45 -12.62 41.79
C ALA A 82 5.98 -13.95 41.21
N GLY A 83 6.33 -13.97 39.93
CA GLY A 83 6.82 -15.18 39.24
C GLY A 83 5.74 -16.23 38.94
N ARG A 84 4.45 -15.91 39.09
CA ARG A 84 3.33 -16.82 38.89
C ARG A 84 2.86 -16.80 37.43
N ILE A 85 2.47 -17.97 36.94
CA ILE A 85 2.01 -18.14 35.56
C ILE A 85 0.47 -18.05 35.48
N SER A 86 -0.23 -18.43 36.55
CA SER A 86 -1.69 -18.38 36.62
C SER A 86 -2.18 -17.99 38.02
N ALA A 87 -3.09 -17.03 38.07
CA ALA A 87 -3.94 -16.79 39.23
C ALA A 87 -5.36 -16.62 38.71
N ARG A 88 -6.33 -17.39 39.20
CA ARG A 88 -7.75 -17.22 38.85
C ARG A 88 -8.25 -15.90 39.45
N SER A 89 -8.46 -14.91 38.61
CA SER A 89 -9.05 -13.63 38.98
C SER A 89 -10.54 -13.60 38.62
N THR A 90 -11.36 -13.06 39.51
CA THR A 90 -12.78 -12.81 39.27
C THR A 90 -13.01 -11.55 38.43
N SER A 91 -11.97 -10.74 38.19
CA SER A 91 -12.04 -9.55 37.34
C SER A 91 -11.88 -9.93 35.86
N PRO A 92 -12.81 -9.57 34.95
CA PRO A 92 -12.71 -9.87 33.53
C PRO A 92 -11.39 -9.39 32.93
N TRP A 93 -10.93 -8.17 33.29
CA TRP A 93 -9.69 -7.57 32.78
C TRP A 93 -8.44 -8.33 33.23
N ARG A 94 -8.38 -8.79 34.48
CA ARG A 94 -7.27 -9.61 34.97
C ARG A 94 -7.31 -11.01 34.38
N GLY A 95 -8.50 -11.58 34.19
CA GLY A 95 -8.68 -12.88 33.54
C GLY A 95 -8.05 -12.89 32.14
N MET A 96 -8.31 -11.88 31.31
CA MET A 96 -7.70 -11.74 29.97
C MET A 96 -6.17 -11.74 30.00
N ILE A 97 -5.57 -11.05 30.99
CA ILE A 97 -4.11 -11.00 31.16
C ILE A 97 -3.57 -12.39 31.55
N GLU A 98 -4.24 -13.07 32.45
CA GLU A 98 -3.86 -14.39 32.95
C GLU A 98 -4.02 -15.47 31.88
N ASP A 99 -5.09 -15.42 31.11
CA ASP A 99 -5.32 -16.34 29.97
C ASP A 99 -4.23 -16.20 28.91
N ALA A 100 -3.86 -14.94 28.56
CA ALA A 100 -2.78 -14.67 27.60
C ALA A 100 -1.43 -15.20 28.10
N ARG A 101 -1.14 -15.07 29.40
CA ARG A 101 0.08 -15.65 30.01
C ARG A 101 0.04 -17.16 29.99
N SER A 102 -1.06 -17.76 30.46
CA SER A 102 -1.20 -19.21 30.52
C SER A 102 -0.96 -19.84 29.15
N ALA A 103 -1.58 -19.27 28.09
CA ALA A 103 -1.37 -19.72 26.73
C ALA A 103 0.09 -19.62 26.26
N ALA A 104 0.84 -18.61 26.72
CA ALA A 104 2.27 -18.45 26.37
C ALA A 104 3.17 -19.51 27.02
N PHE A 105 2.71 -20.17 28.10
CA PHE A 105 3.48 -21.16 28.85
C PHE A 105 2.96 -22.59 28.72
N GLU A 106 1.81 -22.79 28.05
CA GLU A 106 1.12 -24.09 27.95
C GLU A 106 1.95 -25.19 27.27
N GLU A 107 2.86 -24.82 26.37
CA GLU A 107 3.68 -25.76 25.59
C GLU A 107 5.15 -25.80 26.02
N LEU A 108 5.49 -25.33 27.23
CA LEU A 108 6.87 -25.38 27.69
C LEU A 108 7.34 -26.82 27.89
N GLN A 109 8.55 -27.09 27.44
CA GLN A 109 9.28 -28.34 27.64
C GLN A 109 10.50 -28.09 28.52
N PRO A 110 11.01 -29.11 29.24
CA PRO A 110 12.27 -29.00 29.96
C PRO A 110 13.39 -28.49 29.03
N GLY A 111 14.12 -27.44 29.46
CA GLY A 111 15.19 -26.79 28.67
C GLY A 111 14.73 -25.58 27.85
N ASP A 112 13.43 -25.23 27.88
CA ASP A 112 12.92 -24.04 27.20
C ASP A 112 13.13 -22.72 27.97
N GLU A 113 13.56 -22.78 29.23
CA GLU A 113 13.72 -21.62 30.12
C GLU A 113 14.63 -20.55 29.50
N THR A 114 15.63 -20.98 28.73
CA THR A 114 16.57 -20.07 28.03
C THR A 114 16.14 -19.74 26.61
N ARG A 115 15.03 -20.27 26.12
CA ARG A 115 14.57 -20.14 24.72
C ARG A 115 13.31 -19.31 24.55
N MET A 116 12.84 -18.64 25.63
CA MET A 116 11.63 -17.83 25.63
C MET A 116 11.86 -16.45 24.97
N PHE A 117 10.82 -15.91 24.35
CA PHE A 117 10.87 -14.60 23.67
C PHE A 117 11.18 -13.46 24.65
N TYR A 118 10.48 -13.37 25.80
CA TYR A 118 10.66 -12.27 26.75
C TYR A 118 12.06 -12.23 27.39
N THR A 119 12.79 -13.37 27.41
CA THR A 119 14.16 -13.43 27.95
C THR A 119 15.21 -12.80 27.02
N ARG A 120 14.83 -12.54 25.77
CA ARG A 120 15.74 -11.92 24.79
C ARG A 120 15.90 -10.43 25.07
N LYS A 121 17.11 -9.90 24.77
CA LYS A 121 17.39 -8.46 24.83
C LYS A 121 16.37 -7.71 23.98
N PRO A 122 15.92 -6.49 24.38
CA PRO A 122 14.87 -5.75 23.68
C PRO A 122 15.13 -5.60 22.18
N TRP A 123 16.36 -5.27 21.76
CA TRP A 123 16.69 -5.10 20.34
C TRP A 123 16.48 -6.39 19.50
N LYS A 124 16.73 -7.59 20.09
CA LYS A 124 16.46 -8.86 19.41
C LYS A 124 14.97 -9.07 19.21
N ARG A 125 14.16 -8.71 20.22
CA ARG A 125 12.69 -8.77 20.12
C ARG A 125 12.15 -7.79 19.08
N VAL A 126 12.72 -6.58 19.00
CA VAL A 126 12.38 -5.62 17.94
C VAL A 126 12.68 -6.23 16.56
N ILE A 127 13.85 -6.82 16.33
CA ILE A 127 14.19 -7.44 15.04
C ILE A 127 13.22 -8.58 14.72
N VAL A 128 12.88 -9.44 15.68
CA VAL A 128 11.94 -10.54 15.44
C VAL A 128 10.57 -10.01 15.01
N MET A 129 10.04 -9.00 15.72
CA MET A 129 8.72 -8.44 15.39
C MET A 129 8.73 -7.59 14.11
N PHE A 130 9.84 -6.91 13.83
CA PHE A 130 9.98 -6.14 12.59
C PHE A 130 10.15 -7.02 11.35
N ALA A 131 10.71 -8.23 11.51
CA ALA A 131 11.08 -9.08 10.37
C ALA A 131 9.89 -9.52 9.52
N GLY A 132 8.72 -9.78 10.12
CA GLY A 132 7.50 -10.09 9.36
C GLY A 132 7.06 -8.94 8.46
N PRO A 133 6.75 -7.76 9.03
CA PRO A 133 6.43 -6.58 8.22
C PRO A 133 7.50 -6.26 7.18
N PHE A 134 8.78 -6.33 7.56
CA PHE A 134 9.90 -6.07 6.64
C PHE A 134 9.90 -7.00 5.42
N MET A 135 9.56 -8.28 5.59
CA MET A 135 9.44 -9.21 4.47
C MET A 135 8.34 -8.78 3.50
N ASN A 136 7.20 -8.26 3.99
CA ASN A 136 6.16 -7.70 3.12
C ASN A 136 6.63 -6.44 2.38
N LEU A 137 7.38 -5.57 3.05
CA LEU A 137 7.97 -4.40 2.40
C LEU A 137 8.92 -4.80 1.27
N VAL A 138 9.82 -5.77 1.52
CA VAL A 138 10.75 -6.29 0.49
C VAL A 138 9.97 -6.88 -0.69
N LEU A 139 8.91 -7.65 -0.42
CA LEU A 139 8.06 -8.22 -1.45
C LEU A 139 7.32 -7.12 -2.23
N ALA A 140 6.75 -6.13 -1.57
CA ALA A 140 6.10 -4.99 -2.21
C ALA A 140 7.05 -4.25 -3.16
N ILE A 141 8.28 -3.94 -2.70
CA ILE A 141 9.31 -3.29 -3.51
C ILE A 141 9.65 -4.15 -4.75
N ALA A 142 9.89 -5.45 -4.56
CA ALA A 142 10.22 -6.34 -5.67
C ALA A 142 9.09 -6.42 -6.71
N LEU A 143 7.84 -6.50 -6.26
CA LEU A 143 6.67 -6.53 -7.13
C LEU A 143 6.46 -5.19 -7.86
N PHE A 144 6.59 -4.04 -7.16
CA PHE A 144 6.51 -2.74 -7.82
C PHE A 144 7.62 -2.54 -8.84
N LEU A 145 8.87 -2.88 -8.53
CA LEU A 145 9.97 -2.82 -9.52
C LEU A 145 9.69 -3.71 -10.74
N THR A 146 9.14 -4.89 -10.53
CA THR A 146 8.74 -5.78 -11.62
C THR A 146 7.70 -5.13 -12.52
N VAL A 147 6.71 -4.42 -11.95
CA VAL A 147 5.71 -3.72 -12.75
C VAL A 147 6.32 -2.49 -13.43
N LEU A 148 6.97 -1.61 -12.68
CA LEU A 148 7.46 -0.32 -13.18
C LEU A 148 8.53 -0.49 -14.27
N MET A 149 9.51 -1.38 -14.04
CA MET A 149 10.63 -1.57 -14.94
C MET A 149 10.39 -2.68 -15.99
N GLY A 150 9.62 -3.71 -15.64
CA GLY A 150 9.37 -4.85 -16.52
C GLY A 150 8.18 -4.65 -17.45
N PHE A 151 7.00 -4.43 -16.88
CA PHE A 151 5.77 -4.27 -17.66
C PHE A 151 5.54 -2.84 -18.12
N GLY A 152 5.92 -1.85 -17.31
CA GLY A 152 5.55 -0.45 -17.46
C GLY A 152 4.16 -0.14 -16.90
N ILE A 153 3.87 1.15 -16.77
CA ILE A 153 2.58 1.65 -16.29
C ILE A 153 1.95 2.58 -17.34
N GLN A 154 0.62 2.66 -17.33
CA GLN A 154 -0.12 3.58 -18.18
C GLN A 154 0.18 5.01 -17.76
N GLN A 155 0.78 5.79 -18.66
CA GLN A 155 1.10 7.20 -18.43
C GLN A 155 0.80 8.03 -19.67
N GLN A 156 0.61 9.33 -19.48
CA GLN A 156 0.61 10.29 -20.58
C GLN A 156 2.01 10.33 -21.20
N THR A 157 2.04 10.26 -22.53
CA THR A 157 3.25 10.33 -23.34
C THR A 157 3.40 11.69 -23.99
N THR A 158 4.52 11.95 -24.67
CA THR A 158 4.70 13.17 -25.48
C THR A 158 4.00 13.07 -26.83
N THR A 159 3.21 12.02 -27.09
CA THR A 159 2.46 11.85 -28.34
C THR A 159 1.11 12.55 -28.25
N VAL A 160 0.74 13.23 -29.30
CA VAL A 160 -0.51 13.97 -29.46
C VAL A 160 -1.64 12.97 -29.75
N ALA A 161 -2.61 12.80 -28.84
CA ALA A 161 -3.81 12.01 -29.08
C ALA A 161 -4.82 12.81 -29.90
N SER A 162 -5.05 14.06 -29.50
CA SER A 162 -5.97 14.97 -30.22
C SER A 162 -5.52 16.41 -30.08
N VAL A 163 -5.75 17.18 -31.12
CA VAL A 163 -5.50 18.63 -31.14
C VAL A 163 -6.80 19.37 -30.87
N SER A 164 -6.81 20.22 -29.84
CA SER A 164 -7.95 21.08 -29.52
C SER A 164 -8.08 22.19 -30.58
N PRO A 165 -9.25 22.39 -31.19
CA PRO A 165 -9.39 23.45 -32.20
C PRO A 165 -9.35 24.87 -31.61
N CYS A 166 -9.68 25.05 -30.34
CA CYS A 166 -9.75 26.34 -29.67
C CYS A 166 -9.19 26.29 -28.25
N VAL A 167 -8.95 27.45 -27.66
CA VAL A 167 -8.55 27.62 -26.26
C VAL A 167 -9.82 27.77 -25.40
N ILE A 168 -10.06 26.82 -24.50
CA ILE A 168 -11.13 26.87 -23.50
C ILE A 168 -10.48 26.92 -22.12
N ALA A 169 -10.92 27.83 -21.25
CA ALA A 169 -10.47 27.82 -19.86
C ALA A 169 -10.97 26.55 -19.15
N GLN A 170 -10.11 25.80 -18.49
CA GLN A 170 -10.50 24.56 -17.80
C GLN A 170 -11.53 24.81 -16.70
N SER A 171 -11.60 26.04 -16.18
CA SER A 171 -12.62 26.48 -15.22
C SER A 171 -14.03 26.59 -15.81
N GLU A 172 -14.19 26.62 -17.13
CA GLU A 172 -15.52 26.77 -17.78
C GLU A 172 -16.27 25.43 -17.91
N HIS A 173 -15.62 24.30 -17.66
CA HIS A 173 -16.23 22.94 -17.70
C HIS A 173 -17.06 22.67 -18.97
N ARG A 174 -16.58 23.12 -20.14
CA ARG A 174 -17.20 22.87 -21.44
C ARG A 174 -16.25 22.19 -22.39
N ASP A 175 -16.78 21.35 -23.27
CA ASP A 175 -15.99 20.54 -24.22
C ASP A 175 -16.10 21.03 -25.68
N SER A 176 -16.94 22.05 -25.95
CA SER A 176 -17.18 22.56 -27.29
C SER A 176 -16.72 24.00 -27.45
N CYS A 177 -16.12 24.30 -28.63
CA CYS A 177 -15.70 25.63 -28.99
C CYS A 177 -16.88 26.54 -29.31
N LYS A 178 -16.80 27.80 -28.89
CA LYS A 178 -17.65 28.90 -29.35
C LYS A 178 -16.94 29.65 -30.47
N LYS A 179 -17.70 30.35 -31.32
CA LYS A 179 -17.16 31.18 -32.41
C LYS A 179 -16.20 32.31 -31.93
N SER A 180 -16.33 32.68 -30.64
CA SER A 180 -15.51 33.70 -30.00
C SER A 180 -14.19 33.17 -29.45
N ASP A 181 -14.02 31.86 -29.35
CA ASP A 181 -12.80 31.29 -28.77
C ASP A 181 -11.65 31.37 -29.76
N PRO A 182 -10.45 31.77 -29.30
CA PRO A 182 -9.29 31.82 -30.19
C PRO A 182 -8.85 30.39 -30.57
N ALA A 183 -8.28 30.26 -31.78
CA ALA A 183 -7.67 29.00 -32.20
C ALA A 183 -6.58 28.56 -31.22
N SER A 184 -6.45 27.26 -31.00
CA SER A 184 -5.40 26.74 -30.10
C SER A 184 -4.02 26.91 -30.77
N PRO A 185 -2.95 27.17 -29.99
CA PRO A 185 -1.59 27.24 -30.49
C PRO A 185 -1.16 25.99 -31.28
N ALA A 186 -1.56 24.80 -30.82
CA ALA A 186 -1.25 23.56 -31.51
C ALA A 186 -1.91 23.45 -32.88
N ALA A 187 -3.19 23.82 -32.99
CA ALA A 187 -3.90 23.85 -34.26
C ALA A 187 -3.31 24.90 -35.20
N ALA A 188 -3.03 26.12 -34.70
CA ALA A 188 -2.41 27.20 -35.46
C ALA A 188 -1.00 26.86 -35.97
N ALA A 189 -0.22 26.10 -35.20
CA ALA A 189 1.11 25.62 -35.60
C ALA A 189 1.07 24.41 -36.56
N GLY A 190 -0.12 23.85 -36.87
CA GLY A 190 -0.25 22.70 -37.76
C GLY A 190 0.14 21.36 -37.14
N MET A 191 0.06 21.25 -35.81
CA MET A 191 0.21 19.98 -35.07
C MET A 191 -0.93 19.02 -35.45
N LYS A 192 -0.64 17.73 -35.50
CA LYS A 192 -1.60 16.69 -35.88
C LYS A 192 -1.63 15.56 -34.85
N ASN A 193 -2.74 14.82 -34.87
CA ASN A 193 -2.85 13.59 -34.08
C ASN A 193 -1.77 12.60 -34.52
N GLY A 194 -1.11 11.95 -33.57
CA GLY A 194 -0.01 11.03 -33.78
C GLY A 194 1.38 11.68 -33.80
N ASP A 195 1.49 13.02 -33.77
CA ASP A 195 2.77 13.69 -33.62
C ASP A 195 3.41 13.34 -32.28
N ARG A 196 4.67 12.95 -32.25
CA ARG A 196 5.44 12.78 -31.02
C ARG A 196 6.35 13.99 -30.82
N ILE A 197 6.11 14.76 -29.76
CA ILE A 197 6.92 15.92 -29.43
C ILE A 197 8.27 15.43 -28.88
N VAL A 198 9.34 15.71 -29.60
CA VAL A 198 10.71 15.27 -29.26
C VAL A 198 11.54 16.39 -28.65
N SER A 199 11.21 17.66 -28.95
CA SER A 199 11.88 18.83 -28.38
C SER A 199 10.91 20.01 -28.24
N PHE A 200 11.06 20.78 -27.17
CA PHE A 200 10.30 22.00 -26.91
C PHE A 200 11.26 23.13 -26.52
N ASP A 201 11.28 24.19 -27.29
CA ASP A 201 12.17 25.38 -27.14
C ASP A 201 13.65 24.96 -27.00
N GLY A 202 14.12 24.05 -27.86
CA GLY A 202 15.46 23.49 -27.88
C GLY A 202 15.80 22.49 -26.78
N ARG A 203 14.86 22.18 -25.87
CA ARG A 203 15.02 21.18 -24.80
C ARG A 203 14.40 19.85 -25.20
N PRO A 204 15.12 18.72 -25.09
CA PRO A 204 14.54 17.40 -25.38
C PRO A 204 13.42 17.04 -24.36
N THR A 205 12.32 16.49 -24.87
CA THR A 205 11.15 16.09 -24.08
C THR A 205 11.05 14.57 -24.02
N LYS A 206 11.55 13.99 -22.92
CA LYS A 206 11.54 12.53 -22.74
C LYS A 206 10.25 11.99 -22.15
N ASP A 207 9.55 12.80 -21.35
CA ASP A 207 8.35 12.45 -20.62
C ASP A 207 7.33 13.59 -20.63
N TRP A 208 6.08 13.25 -20.28
CA TRP A 208 4.97 14.19 -20.23
C TRP A 208 5.14 15.28 -19.18
N ASN A 209 5.68 14.95 -18.00
CA ASN A 209 5.80 15.93 -16.92
C ASN A 209 6.75 17.06 -17.31
N THR A 210 7.92 16.71 -17.84
CA THR A 210 8.89 17.67 -18.37
C THR A 210 8.25 18.52 -19.45
N LEU A 211 7.56 17.92 -20.43
CA LEU A 211 6.88 18.65 -21.50
C LEU A 211 5.79 19.57 -20.96
N SER A 212 4.95 19.08 -20.07
CA SER A 212 3.86 19.83 -19.45
C SER A 212 4.37 21.06 -18.70
N ASP A 213 5.45 20.94 -17.94
CA ASP A 213 6.02 22.03 -17.17
C ASP A 213 6.66 23.08 -18.11
N LEU A 214 7.38 22.66 -19.15
CA LEU A 214 7.91 23.57 -20.17
C LEU A 214 6.80 24.36 -20.88
N ILE A 215 5.67 23.71 -21.22
CA ILE A 215 4.52 24.39 -21.82
C ILE A 215 3.94 25.42 -20.83
N ARG A 216 3.73 25.03 -19.56
CA ARG A 216 3.14 25.90 -18.53
C ARG A 216 3.96 27.15 -18.27
N ASP A 217 5.30 27.02 -18.27
CA ASP A 217 6.23 28.11 -18.02
C ASP A 217 6.41 29.04 -19.21
N SER A 218 5.93 28.67 -20.41
CA SER A 218 6.11 29.42 -21.65
C SER A 218 4.92 30.30 -22.03
N ALA A 219 4.03 30.66 -21.09
CA ALA A 219 2.85 31.48 -21.35
C ALA A 219 3.20 32.77 -22.11
N GLY A 220 2.49 33.05 -23.21
CA GLY A 220 2.67 34.23 -24.06
C GLY A 220 3.91 34.22 -24.97
N ARG A 221 4.81 33.24 -24.83
CA ARG A 221 6.04 33.13 -25.64
C ARG A 221 5.77 32.41 -26.96
N THR A 222 6.54 32.77 -28.01
CA THR A 222 6.63 31.95 -29.23
C THR A 222 7.79 30.96 -29.04
N VAL A 223 7.51 29.68 -29.18
CA VAL A 223 8.48 28.61 -28.99
C VAL A 223 8.62 27.75 -30.24
N THR A 224 9.74 27.08 -30.37
CA THR A 224 9.98 26.08 -31.40
C THR A 224 9.65 24.71 -30.84
N VAL A 225 8.75 23.96 -31.49
CA VAL A 225 8.36 22.61 -31.15
C VAL A 225 8.80 21.66 -32.25
N VAL A 226 9.68 20.70 -31.95
CA VAL A 226 10.06 19.66 -32.90
C VAL A 226 9.18 18.45 -32.65
N VAL A 227 8.47 18.02 -33.70
CA VAL A 227 7.62 16.82 -33.65
C VAL A 227 8.11 15.77 -34.64
N GLU A 228 8.09 14.52 -34.23
CA GLU A 228 8.26 13.39 -35.12
C GLU A 228 6.91 13.01 -35.71
N ARG A 229 6.80 13.07 -37.04
CA ARG A 229 5.62 12.71 -37.83
C ARG A 229 5.99 11.73 -38.93
N GLY A 230 5.50 10.50 -38.81
CA GLY A 230 5.82 9.46 -39.82
C GLY A 230 7.32 9.18 -39.96
N GLY A 231 8.07 9.19 -38.84
CA GLY A 231 9.52 8.95 -38.80
C GLY A 231 10.39 10.11 -39.28
N ARG A 232 9.83 11.32 -39.43
CA ARG A 232 10.57 12.53 -39.83
C ARG A 232 10.35 13.64 -38.81
N ASP A 233 11.41 14.37 -38.47
CA ASP A 233 11.34 15.50 -37.61
C ASP A 233 10.83 16.74 -38.38
N LEU A 234 9.81 17.38 -37.83
CA LEU A 234 9.22 18.62 -38.34
C LEU A 234 9.31 19.70 -37.28
N THR A 235 9.79 20.84 -37.67
CA THR A 235 9.86 22.02 -36.79
C THR A 235 8.59 22.85 -36.95
N LEU A 236 7.88 23.06 -35.85
CA LEU A 236 6.67 23.87 -35.75
C LEU A 236 6.96 25.10 -34.87
N HIS A 237 6.33 26.24 -35.17
CA HIS A 237 6.39 27.43 -34.33
C HIS A 237 5.03 27.68 -33.70
N ALA A 238 4.94 27.64 -32.38
CA ALA A 238 3.72 27.83 -31.63
C ALA A 238 3.79 29.01 -30.69
N LYS A 239 2.82 29.92 -30.75
CA LYS A 239 2.66 31.01 -29.77
C LYS A 239 1.81 30.47 -28.61
N ILE A 240 2.44 30.16 -27.49
CA ILE A 240 1.79 29.55 -26.32
C ILE A 240 0.74 30.53 -25.76
N ALA A 241 -0.50 30.07 -25.66
CA ALA A 241 -1.57 30.86 -25.06
C ALA A 241 -1.45 30.90 -23.53
N THR A 242 -1.86 32.01 -22.91
CA THR A 242 -2.07 32.07 -21.48
C THR A 242 -3.50 31.59 -21.20
N ASN A 243 -3.67 30.52 -20.43
CA ASN A 243 -4.96 29.94 -20.11
C ASN A 243 -5.11 29.66 -18.61
N GLN A 244 -6.36 29.50 -18.14
CA GLN A 244 -6.62 28.95 -16.81
C GLN A 244 -6.54 27.43 -16.88
N VAL A 245 -5.53 26.88 -16.24
CA VAL A 245 -5.26 25.44 -16.19
C VAL A 245 -5.25 24.96 -14.74
N ALA A 246 -5.54 23.69 -14.51
CA ALA A 246 -5.54 23.11 -13.17
C ALA A 246 -4.20 23.36 -12.46
N LYS A 247 -4.24 23.76 -11.18
CA LYS A 247 -3.05 23.98 -10.36
C LYS A 247 -2.40 22.65 -10.03
N LYS A 248 -1.07 22.57 -10.13
CA LYS A 248 -0.28 21.48 -9.56
C LYS A 248 0.18 21.85 -8.14
N ASP A 249 0.19 20.89 -7.23
CA ASP A 249 0.85 21.03 -5.93
C ASP A 249 2.36 20.81 -6.03
N SER A 250 3.05 20.78 -4.89
CA SER A 250 4.50 20.56 -4.81
C SER A 250 4.94 19.16 -5.28
N SER A 251 4.04 18.18 -5.32
CA SER A 251 4.29 16.82 -5.83
C SER A 251 4.02 16.68 -7.33
N GLY A 252 3.51 17.75 -7.99
CA GLY A 252 3.12 17.72 -9.40
C GLY A 252 1.71 17.20 -9.66
N THR A 253 0.95 16.88 -8.60
CA THR A 253 -0.44 16.41 -8.68
C THR A 253 -1.40 17.56 -8.90
N TYR A 254 -2.41 17.36 -9.75
CA TYR A 254 -3.43 18.38 -10.00
C TYR A 254 -4.39 18.52 -8.83
N VAL A 255 -4.51 19.77 -8.31
CA VAL A 255 -5.45 20.09 -7.23
C VAL A 255 -6.83 20.35 -7.80
N GLN A 256 -7.79 19.54 -7.40
CA GLN A 256 -9.17 19.63 -7.92
C GLN A 256 -9.82 20.98 -7.58
N GLY A 257 -10.46 21.59 -8.56
CA GLY A 257 -11.17 22.88 -8.40
C GLY A 257 -10.27 24.11 -8.25
N GLN A 258 -8.94 23.98 -8.30
CA GLN A 258 -8.01 25.10 -8.27
C GLN A 258 -7.37 25.33 -9.64
N TYR A 259 -7.40 26.60 -10.11
CA TYR A 259 -6.88 26.99 -11.41
C TYR A 259 -5.84 28.10 -11.29
N VAL A 260 -4.85 28.07 -12.16
CA VAL A 260 -3.81 29.10 -12.27
C VAL A 260 -3.65 29.52 -13.73
N LYS A 261 -3.19 30.76 -13.96
CA LYS A 261 -2.81 31.22 -15.29
C LYS A 261 -1.45 30.62 -15.65
N ALA A 262 -1.39 29.80 -16.69
CA ALA A 262 -0.15 29.23 -17.21
C ALA A 262 -0.22 29.04 -18.72
N GLY A 263 0.89 28.60 -19.31
CA GLY A 263 0.97 28.30 -20.73
C GLY A 263 0.08 27.13 -21.12
N PHE A 264 -0.52 27.23 -22.31
CA PHE A 264 -1.38 26.22 -22.88
C PHE A 264 -1.10 26.07 -24.37
N LEU A 265 -0.79 24.85 -24.82
CA LEU A 265 -0.51 24.54 -26.21
C LEU A 265 -1.75 24.09 -26.97
N GLY A 266 -2.65 23.36 -26.33
CA GLY A 266 -3.94 22.96 -26.89
C GLY A 266 -3.95 21.61 -27.58
N PHE A 267 -3.44 20.58 -26.89
CA PHE A 267 -3.58 19.18 -27.31
C PHE A 267 -3.80 18.27 -26.09
N SER A 268 -4.31 17.07 -26.31
CA SER A 268 -4.37 16.01 -25.33
C SER A 268 -3.26 15.01 -25.60
N ALA A 269 -2.53 14.61 -24.55
CA ALA A 269 -1.50 13.61 -24.65
C ALA A 269 -2.09 12.21 -24.81
N ALA A 270 -1.50 11.38 -25.63
CA ALA A 270 -1.83 9.96 -25.71
C ALA A 270 -1.35 9.24 -24.46
N THR A 271 -2.16 8.33 -23.97
CA THR A 271 -1.74 7.38 -22.93
C THR A 271 -1.03 6.19 -23.58
N GLY A 272 0.01 5.72 -22.93
CA GLY A 272 0.76 4.54 -23.37
C GLY A 272 1.42 3.84 -22.19
N VAL A 273 1.83 2.60 -22.41
CA VAL A 273 2.61 1.84 -21.43
C VAL A 273 4.06 2.30 -21.49
N VAL A 274 4.56 2.86 -20.40
CA VAL A 274 5.92 3.38 -20.28
C VAL A 274 6.65 2.64 -19.16
N GLN A 275 7.78 2.02 -19.50
CA GLN A 275 8.69 1.43 -18.52
C GLN A 275 9.49 2.54 -17.85
N GLN A 276 9.64 2.44 -16.52
CA GLN A 276 10.36 3.42 -15.73
C GLN A 276 11.83 3.03 -15.59
N GLY A 277 12.72 4.03 -15.51
CA GLY A 277 14.08 3.83 -15.03
C GLY A 277 14.12 3.46 -13.55
N PHE A 278 15.23 2.90 -13.07
CA PHE A 278 15.38 2.54 -11.66
C PHE A 278 15.20 3.76 -10.72
N GLY A 279 15.82 4.91 -11.05
CA GLY A 279 15.68 6.13 -10.27
C GLY A 279 14.23 6.61 -10.18
N ASP A 280 13.53 6.67 -11.32
CA ASP A 280 12.13 7.09 -11.40
C ASP A 280 11.23 6.11 -10.63
N SER A 281 11.53 4.80 -10.70
CA SER A 281 10.82 3.77 -9.93
C SER A 281 10.98 3.95 -8.42
N VAL A 282 12.18 4.29 -7.95
CA VAL A 282 12.44 4.56 -6.53
C VAL A 282 11.68 5.81 -6.08
N THR A 283 11.72 6.89 -6.85
CA THR A 283 10.98 8.12 -6.55
C THR A 283 9.48 7.82 -6.49
N TRP A 284 8.95 7.14 -7.50
CA TRP A 284 7.54 6.76 -7.55
C TRP A 284 7.12 5.92 -6.32
N MET A 285 7.93 4.92 -5.93
CA MET A 285 7.65 4.11 -4.74
C MET A 285 7.69 4.93 -3.45
N THR A 286 8.63 5.88 -3.34
CA THR A 286 8.72 6.76 -2.16
C THR A 286 7.48 7.62 -2.01
N ASP A 287 7.01 8.21 -3.12
CA ASP A 287 5.77 9.00 -3.14
C ASP A 287 4.56 8.14 -2.76
N ARG A 288 4.46 6.90 -3.29
CA ARG A 288 3.38 5.96 -2.92
C ARG A 288 3.41 5.53 -1.47
N VAL A 289 4.58 5.38 -0.87
CA VAL A 289 4.68 5.13 0.59
C VAL A 289 4.16 6.34 1.35
N GLY A 290 4.50 7.56 0.94
CA GLY A 290 3.97 8.80 1.51
C GLY A 290 2.43 8.85 1.42
N ASP A 291 1.87 8.69 0.22
CA ASP A 291 0.42 8.64 -0.02
C ASP A 291 -0.29 7.57 0.84
N ALA A 292 0.34 6.41 1.00
CA ALA A 292 -0.21 5.31 1.79
C ALA A 292 -0.20 5.63 3.29
N VAL A 293 0.85 6.28 3.80
CA VAL A 293 0.93 6.77 5.19
C VAL A 293 -0.14 7.83 5.42
N ASP A 294 -0.27 8.82 4.53
CA ASP A 294 -1.28 9.88 4.64
C ASP A 294 -2.69 9.29 4.60
N SER A 295 -2.94 8.30 3.72
CA SER A 295 -4.21 7.58 3.66
C SER A 295 -4.52 6.82 4.96
N LEU A 296 -3.50 6.20 5.58
CA LEU A 296 -3.63 5.50 6.85
C LEU A 296 -3.98 6.47 8.00
N VAL A 297 -3.33 7.62 8.05
CA VAL A 297 -3.62 8.67 9.03
C VAL A 297 -5.02 9.27 8.82
N ALA A 298 -5.46 9.40 7.57
CA ALA A 298 -6.77 9.92 7.21
C ALA A 298 -7.92 8.91 7.41
N LEU A 299 -7.64 7.62 7.68
CA LEU A 299 -8.66 6.56 7.82
C LEU A 299 -9.82 6.92 8.76
N PRO A 300 -9.59 7.48 9.98
CA PRO A 300 -10.69 7.82 10.86
C PRO A 300 -11.66 8.85 10.24
N GLY A 301 -11.13 9.80 9.46
CA GLY A 301 -11.93 10.80 8.75
C GLY A 301 -12.77 10.24 7.59
N LYS A 302 -12.39 9.06 7.05
CA LYS A 302 -13.11 8.40 5.96
C LYS A 302 -14.25 7.49 6.44
N ILE A 303 -14.35 7.20 7.75
CA ILE A 303 -15.40 6.32 8.32
C ILE A 303 -16.81 6.82 8.01
N PRO A 304 -17.16 8.12 8.16
CA PRO A 304 -18.53 8.60 7.86
C PRO A 304 -18.91 8.37 6.39
N ALA A 305 -18.04 8.68 5.45
CA ALA A 305 -18.29 8.46 4.03
C ALA A 305 -18.40 6.96 3.68
N LEU A 306 -17.58 6.12 4.35
CA LEU A 306 -17.64 4.67 4.21
C LEU A 306 -18.95 4.10 4.76
N TRP A 307 -19.43 4.63 5.90
CA TRP A 307 -20.72 4.26 6.48
C TRP A 307 -21.87 4.61 5.56
N ASP A 308 -21.86 5.82 4.99
CA ASP A 308 -22.88 6.25 4.04
C ASP A 308 -22.86 5.41 2.74
N ALA A 309 -21.68 5.03 2.28
CA ALA A 309 -21.52 4.11 1.14
C ALA A 309 -22.00 2.68 1.43
N ALA A 310 -21.94 2.21 2.69
CA ALA A 310 -22.34 0.88 3.12
C ALA A 310 -23.86 0.77 3.40
N PHE A 311 -24.45 1.78 4.05
CA PHE A 311 -25.82 1.74 4.58
C PHE A 311 -26.72 2.86 4.08
N GLY A 312 -26.16 3.92 3.46
CA GLY A 312 -26.88 5.04 2.85
C GLY A 312 -26.91 4.94 1.33
N ASN A 313 -27.10 6.08 0.67
CA ASN A 313 -27.11 6.20 -0.78
C ASN A 313 -25.87 6.96 -1.30
N GLY A 314 -24.84 7.12 -0.47
CA GLY A 314 -23.62 7.82 -0.85
C GLY A 314 -22.80 7.07 -1.89
N PRO A 315 -22.16 7.76 -2.84
CA PRO A 315 -21.29 7.11 -3.81
C PRO A 315 -20.02 6.59 -3.11
N ARG A 316 -19.52 5.43 -3.55
CA ARG A 316 -18.21 4.94 -3.14
C ARG A 316 -17.11 5.81 -3.75
N GLN A 317 -16.31 6.45 -2.92
CA GLN A 317 -15.20 7.26 -3.40
C GLN A 317 -14.05 6.36 -3.91
N PRO A 318 -13.31 6.75 -4.97
CA PRO A 318 -12.22 5.93 -5.51
C PRO A 318 -11.07 5.70 -4.50
N ASP A 319 -10.87 6.63 -3.56
CA ASP A 319 -9.87 6.57 -2.49
C ASP A 319 -10.41 5.98 -1.17
N SER A 320 -11.60 5.38 -1.20
CA SER A 320 -12.17 4.66 -0.06
C SER A 320 -11.33 3.45 0.34
N PRO A 321 -11.21 3.14 1.64
CA PRO A 321 -10.58 1.91 2.09
C PRO A 321 -11.22 0.68 1.42
N MET A 322 -10.39 -0.22 0.92
CA MET A 322 -10.78 -1.46 0.26
C MET A 322 -10.31 -2.65 1.08
N GLY A 323 -11.19 -3.61 1.30
CA GLY A 323 -10.88 -4.86 2.01
C GLY A 323 -10.40 -5.97 1.06
N ILE A 324 -10.22 -7.16 1.64
CA ILE A 324 -9.81 -8.37 0.88
C ILE A 324 -10.86 -8.72 -0.18
N VAL A 325 -12.15 -8.53 0.12
CA VAL A 325 -13.25 -8.84 -0.82
C VAL A 325 -13.26 -7.85 -1.98
N GLY A 326 -13.07 -6.57 -1.70
CA GLY A 326 -12.93 -5.55 -2.74
C GLY A 326 -11.72 -5.81 -3.65
N ALA A 327 -10.56 -6.10 -3.07
CA ALA A 327 -9.36 -6.43 -3.82
C ALA A 327 -9.53 -7.72 -4.66
N ALA A 328 -10.16 -8.75 -4.11
CA ALA A 328 -10.48 -9.98 -4.84
C ALA A 328 -11.43 -9.72 -6.01
N ARG A 329 -12.44 -8.86 -5.83
CA ARG A 329 -13.34 -8.45 -6.90
C ARG A 329 -12.61 -7.67 -7.99
N VAL A 330 -11.80 -6.67 -7.61
CA VAL A 330 -10.97 -5.89 -8.55
C VAL A 330 -10.09 -6.81 -9.39
N THR A 331 -9.46 -7.80 -8.79
CA THR A 331 -8.64 -8.77 -9.53
C THR A 331 -9.47 -9.70 -10.41
N GLY A 332 -10.69 -10.07 -9.98
CA GLY A 332 -11.65 -10.76 -10.84
C GLY A 332 -12.04 -9.92 -12.06
N GLU A 333 -12.32 -8.62 -11.88
CA GLU A 333 -12.63 -7.69 -12.97
C GLU A 333 -11.44 -7.53 -13.92
N ILE A 334 -10.19 -7.37 -13.41
CA ILE A 334 -8.96 -7.32 -14.22
C ILE A 334 -8.85 -8.53 -15.15
N ALA A 335 -9.16 -9.73 -14.66
CA ALA A 335 -9.10 -10.95 -15.46
C ALA A 335 -10.11 -11.00 -16.61
N THR A 336 -11.16 -10.16 -16.57
CA THR A 336 -12.20 -10.08 -17.61
C THR A 336 -11.98 -8.94 -18.59
N LEU A 337 -11.00 -8.06 -18.39
CA LEU A 337 -10.69 -6.96 -19.29
C LEU A 337 -10.20 -7.49 -20.65
N ASP A 338 -10.63 -6.86 -21.72
CA ASP A 338 -10.15 -7.15 -23.09
C ASP A 338 -8.84 -6.36 -23.36
N ILE A 339 -7.79 -6.75 -22.66
CA ILE A 339 -6.45 -6.18 -22.77
C ILE A 339 -5.42 -7.32 -22.87
N PRO A 340 -4.19 -7.05 -23.35
CA PRO A 340 -3.14 -8.07 -23.40
C PRO A 340 -2.88 -8.74 -22.05
N ALA A 341 -2.67 -10.04 -22.04
CA ALA A 341 -2.43 -10.83 -20.83
C ALA A 341 -1.25 -10.30 -19.99
N SER A 342 -0.23 -9.70 -20.62
CA SER A 342 0.88 -9.03 -19.94
C SER A 342 0.42 -7.82 -19.12
N GLN A 343 -0.55 -7.05 -19.61
CA GLN A 343 -1.12 -5.92 -18.89
C GLN A 343 -2.03 -6.39 -17.75
N GLN A 344 -2.84 -7.44 -17.98
CA GLN A 344 -3.61 -8.07 -16.90
C GLN A 344 -2.68 -8.52 -15.77
N LEU A 345 -1.60 -9.25 -16.11
CA LEU A 345 -0.61 -9.70 -15.13
C LEU A 345 0.05 -8.54 -14.38
N ALA A 346 0.42 -7.47 -15.08
CA ALA A 346 0.97 -6.27 -14.46
C ALA A 346 0.01 -5.66 -13.43
N MET A 347 -1.28 -5.56 -13.76
CA MET A 347 -2.31 -5.06 -12.85
C MET A 347 -2.49 -5.97 -11.62
N PHE A 348 -2.47 -7.30 -11.80
CA PHE A 348 -2.50 -8.26 -10.70
C PHE A 348 -1.31 -8.07 -9.75
N VAL A 349 -0.11 -8.02 -10.32
CA VAL A 349 1.13 -7.83 -9.55
C VAL A 349 1.09 -6.49 -8.82
N PHE A 350 0.56 -5.44 -9.46
CA PHE A 350 0.40 -4.13 -8.87
C PHE A 350 -0.54 -4.13 -7.65
N VAL A 351 -1.70 -4.78 -7.76
CA VAL A 351 -2.66 -4.92 -6.64
C VAL A 351 -2.01 -5.70 -5.49
N LEU A 352 -1.30 -6.78 -5.80
CA LEU A 352 -0.62 -7.59 -4.78
C LEU A 352 0.52 -6.81 -4.11
N ALA A 353 1.26 -5.98 -4.86
CA ALA A 353 2.30 -5.09 -4.33
C ALA A 353 1.71 -4.07 -3.34
N GLY A 354 0.61 -3.41 -3.73
CA GLY A 354 -0.12 -2.47 -2.87
C GLY A 354 -0.64 -3.13 -1.60
N PHE A 355 -1.13 -4.36 -1.70
CA PHE A 355 -1.60 -5.13 -0.54
C PHE A 355 -0.45 -5.46 0.43
N ASN A 356 0.72 -5.85 -0.08
CA ASN A 356 1.92 -6.09 0.74
C ASN A 356 2.43 -4.83 1.42
N LEU A 357 2.40 -3.68 0.73
CA LEU A 357 2.72 -2.38 1.33
C LEU A 357 1.75 -2.04 2.47
N SER A 358 0.45 -2.27 2.27
CA SER A 358 -0.57 -2.07 3.30
C SER A 358 -0.35 -2.99 4.50
N LEU A 359 -0.05 -4.28 4.28
CA LEU A 359 0.27 -5.22 5.36
C LEU A 359 1.49 -4.75 6.18
N PHE A 360 2.53 -4.24 5.52
CA PHE A 360 3.68 -3.63 6.20
C PHE A 360 3.25 -2.45 7.08
N LEU A 361 2.54 -1.47 6.51
CA LEU A 361 2.17 -0.25 7.21
C LEU A 361 1.23 -0.51 8.39
N PHE A 362 0.21 -1.35 8.20
CA PHE A 362 -0.70 -1.72 9.29
C PHE A 362 0.02 -2.42 10.43
N ASN A 363 0.91 -3.38 10.13
CA ASN A 363 1.67 -4.08 11.15
C ASN A 363 2.71 -3.21 11.85
N MET A 364 3.08 -2.05 11.31
CA MET A 364 3.97 -1.09 11.95
C MET A 364 3.24 -0.13 12.92
N LEU A 365 1.90 -0.15 12.98
CA LEU A 365 1.16 0.65 13.96
C LEU A 365 1.51 0.20 15.38
N PRO A 366 1.81 1.13 16.31
CA PRO A 366 2.19 0.81 17.68
C PRO A 366 1.00 0.38 18.55
N LEU A 367 0.19 -0.53 18.04
CA LEU A 367 -1.06 -1.01 18.63
C LEU A 367 -1.05 -2.53 18.73
N LEU A 368 -1.33 -3.09 19.91
CA LEU A 368 -1.63 -4.52 20.03
C LEU A 368 -3.03 -4.80 19.41
N PRO A 369 -3.22 -5.93 18.76
CA PRO A 369 -2.35 -7.11 18.67
C PRO A 369 -1.35 -7.14 17.50
N LEU A 370 -1.09 -5.99 16.87
CA LEU A 370 -0.16 -5.89 15.72
C LEU A 370 1.31 -5.98 16.19
N ASP A 371 2.22 -6.33 15.27
CA ASP A 371 3.66 -6.45 15.55
C ASP A 371 4.27 -5.13 16.09
N GLY A 372 3.80 -3.99 15.56
CA GLY A 372 4.21 -2.66 16.00
C GLY A 372 3.94 -2.41 17.49
N GLY A 373 2.90 -3.01 18.05
CA GLY A 373 2.63 -2.96 19.48
C GLY A 373 3.70 -3.67 20.31
N HIS A 374 4.16 -4.83 19.86
CA HIS A 374 5.27 -5.55 20.50
C HIS A 374 6.60 -4.82 20.32
N ILE A 375 6.83 -4.21 19.15
CA ILE A 375 8.01 -3.35 18.91
C ILE A 375 8.00 -2.16 19.87
N ALA A 376 6.88 -1.46 20.00
CA ALA A 376 6.73 -0.33 20.91
C ALA A 376 6.99 -0.74 22.37
N GLY A 377 6.47 -1.89 22.80
CA GLY A 377 6.72 -2.47 24.12
C GLY A 377 8.19 -2.75 24.37
N ALA A 378 8.89 -3.33 23.40
CA ALA A 378 10.34 -3.62 23.51
C ALA A 378 11.20 -2.35 23.49
N LEU A 379 10.83 -1.34 22.69
CA LEU A 379 11.50 -0.03 22.69
C LEU A 379 11.29 0.70 24.01
N TRP A 380 10.08 0.66 24.57
CA TRP A 380 9.78 1.21 25.90
C TRP A 380 10.59 0.55 27.00
N GLU A 381 10.73 -0.78 26.97
CA GLU A 381 11.59 -1.49 27.88
C GLU A 381 13.06 -1.04 27.77
N SER A 382 13.56 -0.91 26.53
CA SER A 382 14.93 -0.44 26.28
C SER A 382 15.14 0.97 26.86
N LEU A 383 14.18 1.87 26.66
CA LEU A 383 14.21 3.23 27.21
C LEU A 383 14.25 3.19 28.74
N ARG A 384 13.33 2.46 29.40
CA ARG A 384 13.29 2.31 30.87
C ARG A 384 14.62 1.80 31.45
N ARG A 385 15.20 0.76 30.84
CA ARG A 385 16.47 0.18 31.27
C ARG A 385 17.62 1.17 31.12
N ASN A 386 17.66 1.93 30.00
CA ASN A 386 18.69 2.94 29.79
C ASN A 386 18.58 4.09 30.78
N VAL A 387 17.34 4.59 31.03
CA VAL A 387 17.09 5.63 32.04
C VAL A 387 17.50 5.15 33.47
N ALA A 388 17.12 3.93 33.84
CA ALA A 388 17.52 3.35 35.12
C ALA A 388 19.04 3.27 35.25
N ARG A 389 19.76 2.86 34.21
CA ARG A 389 21.23 2.81 34.17
C ARG A 389 21.85 4.21 34.37
N VAL A 390 21.35 5.23 33.65
CA VAL A 390 21.82 6.61 33.78
C VAL A 390 21.59 7.15 35.20
N LEU A 391 20.44 6.84 35.79
CA LEU A 391 20.04 7.25 37.13
C LEU A 391 20.64 6.33 38.22
N ARG A 392 21.48 5.35 37.84
CA ARG A 392 22.07 4.36 38.77
C ARG A 392 21.02 3.62 39.60
N ARG A 393 19.87 3.36 39.06
CA ARG A 393 18.77 2.59 39.67
C ARG A 393 18.88 1.10 39.25
N PRO A 394 18.31 0.16 40.04
CA PRO A 394 18.25 -1.26 39.65
C PRO A 394 17.48 -1.44 38.35
N ASP A 395 17.80 -2.53 37.61
CA ASP A 395 17.13 -2.87 36.36
C ASP A 395 15.62 -3.07 36.61
N PRO A 396 14.75 -2.32 35.92
CA PRO A 396 13.28 -2.44 36.08
C PRO A 396 12.68 -3.75 35.53
N GLY A 397 13.52 -4.65 35.00
CA GLY A 397 13.07 -5.92 34.43
C GLY A 397 12.36 -5.80 33.08
N PRO A 398 11.88 -6.93 32.53
CA PRO A 398 11.15 -6.94 31.26
C PRO A 398 9.85 -6.16 31.37
N PHE A 399 9.47 -5.47 30.28
CA PHE A 399 8.17 -4.82 30.21
C PHE A 399 7.09 -5.87 29.94
N ASP A 400 6.11 -5.92 30.84
CA ASP A 400 5.01 -6.88 30.74
C ASP A 400 3.93 -6.37 29.80
N VAL A 401 4.05 -6.77 28.53
CA VAL A 401 3.09 -6.42 27.45
C VAL A 401 1.71 -7.05 27.72
N ALA A 402 1.61 -8.14 28.52
CA ALA A 402 0.32 -8.75 28.86
C ALA A 402 -0.60 -7.78 29.62
N LYS A 403 -0.03 -6.82 30.36
CA LYS A 403 -0.82 -5.75 31.03
C LYS A 403 -1.61 -4.87 30.06
N LEU A 404 -1.21 -4.85 28.77
CA LEU A 404 -1.92 -4.12 27.72
C LEU A 404 -2.99 -4.95 26.99
N MET A 405 -3.17 -6.24 27.35
CA MET A 405 -4.15 -7.13 26.68
C MET A 405 -5.58 -6.55 26.68
N PRO A 406 -6.09 -5.94 27.77
CA PRO A 406 -7.42 -5.34 27.72
C PRO A 406 -7.56 -4.26 26.63
N VAL A 407 -6.53 -3.42 26.47
CA VAL A 407 -6.49 -2.42 25.39
C VAL A 407 -6.39 -3.11 24.02
N ALA A 408 -5.61 -4.18 23.92
CA ALA A 408 -5.49 -4.97 22.70
C ALA A 408 -6.84 -5.53 22.24
N TYR A 409 -7.67 -6.05 23.16
CA TYR A 409 -9.01 -6.55 22.82
C TYR A 409 -9.95 -5.43 22.34
N VAL A 410 -9.88 -4.21 22.94
CA VAL A 410 -10.66 -3.08 22.47
C VAL A 410 -10.22 -2.67 21.07
N VAL A 411 -8.91 -2.57 20.83
CA VAL A 411 -8.36 -2.25 19.52
C VAL A 411 -8.74 -3.32 18.49
N ALA A 412 -8.61 -4.60 18.83
CA ALA A 412 -9.04 -5.70 17.97
C ALA A 412 -10.53 -5.61 17.64
N GLY A 413 -11.39 -5.30 18.62
CA GLY A 413 -12.82 -5.07 18.41
C GLY A 413 -13.09 -3.94 17.42
N ILE A 414 -12.38 -2.82 17.53
CA ILE A 414 -12.47 -1.69 16.59
C ILE A 414 -12.05 -2.14 15.17
N PHE A 415 -10.95 -2.88 15.04
CA PHE A 415 -10.52 -3.40 13.75
C PHE A 415 -11.52 -4.39 13.14
N VAL A 416 -12.13 -5.25 13.96
CA VAL A 416 -13.18 -6.16 13.48
C VAL A 416 -14.38 -5.38 12.98
N CYS A 417 -14.89 -4.40 13.74
CA CYS A 417 -16.00 -3.54 13.32
C CYS A 417 -15.68 -2.79 12.03
N PHE A 418 -14.47 -2.22 11.93
CA PHE A 418 -14.02 -1.54 10.72
C PHE A 418 -13.93 -2.50 9.52
N THR A 419 -13.36 -3.69 9.72
CA THR A 419 -13.27 -4.72 8.66
C THR A 419 -14.66 -5.16 8.18
N VAL A 420 -15.61 -5.34 9.09
CA VAL A 420 -17.01 -5.66 8.73
C VAL A 420 -17.66 -4.51 7.95
N LEU A 421 -17.43 -3.27 8.36
CA LEU A 421 -17.93 -2.08 7.64
C LEU A 421 -17.37 -2.02 6.22
N VAL A 422 -16.05 -2.20 6.05
CA VAL A 422 -15.39 -2.24 4.74
C VAL A 422 -15.95 -3.39 3.90
N LEU A 423 -16.12 -4.57 4.49
CA LEU A 423 -16.68 -5.76 3.82
C LEU A 423 -18.10 -5.49 3.28
N ILE A 424 -18.97 -4.90 4.11
CA ILE A 424 -20.33 -4.52 3.69
C ILE A 424 -20.26 -3.54 2.52
N ALA A 425 -19.43 -2.50 2.62
CA ALA A 425 -19.26 -1.52 1.57
C ALA A 425 -18.69 -2.14 0.26
N ASP A 426 -17.74 -3.08 0.36
CA ASP A 426 -17.17 -3.79 -0.79
C ASP A 426 -18.21 -4.67 -1.52
N VAL A 427 -19.20 -5.21 -0.79
CA VAL A 427 -20.28 -6.05 -1.36
C VAL A 427 -21.42 -5.19 -1.90
N VAL A 428 -21.90 -4.22 -1.12
CA VAL A 428 -23.10 -3.44 -1.44
C VAL A 428 -22.80 -2.36 -2.49
N ASN A 429 -21.67 -1.67 -2.34
CA ASN A 429 -21.27 -0.55 -3.17
C ASN A 429 -19.78 -0.64 -3.53
N PRO A 430 -19.42 -1.58 -4.43
CA PRO A 430 -18.02 -1.85 -4.77
C PRO A 430 -17.36 -0.68 -5.51
N VAL A 431 -16.06 -0.51 -5.30
CA VAL A 431 -15.24 0.36 -6.15
C VAL A 431 -15.19 -0.25 -7.56
N LYS A 432 -15.52 0.54 -8.58
CA LYS A 432 -15.49 0.12 -10.00
C LYS A 432 -14.19 0.56 -10.63
N ILE A 433 -13.61 -0.29 -11.48
CA ILE A 433 -12.38 0.02 -12.25
C ILE A 433 -12.73 0.81 -13.53
N SER A 434 -14.00 0.76 -13.98
CA SER A 434 -14.49 1.40 -15.22
C SER A 434 -15.24 2.68 -14.92
#